data_c732556139568fd9c17a0577306a92f8
#
_entry.id   c732556139568fd9c17a0577306a92f8
#
_cell.length_a   1.000
_cell.length_b   1.000
_cell.length_c   1.000
_cell.angle_alpha   90.00
_cell.angle_beta   90.00
_cell.angle_gamma   90.00
#
_symmetry.space_group_name_H-M   'P 1'
#
loop_
_entity.id
_entity.type
_entity.pdbx_description
1 polymer ?
#
loop_
_entity_poly.entity_id
_entity_poly.type
_entity_poly.pdbx_seq_one_letter_code
_entity_poly.pdbx_strand_id
1 'polypeptide(L)'
;MVRLMTVEDYDQVRALWMTIKGFAIRSIDDSREGVERFLRRNPTTSVVAVEDEKVVGAILCGHDGRRGCLYHVCVDPEYRRRGIGKSMVVFCMDALKKEKVNKVSLIAFTKNDVGNAFWHSVGWKQREDLNYYDFVLNSENIEAFNK
;
A
#
# COMPACT_ATOMS: atom_id res chain seq x y z
N MET A 1 -11.91 8.24 8.88
CA MET A 1 -11.25 7.55 10.00
C MET A 1 -10.26 6.52 9.48
N VAL A 2 -9.06 6.50 10.02
CA VAL A 2 -8.02 5.52 9.67
C VAL A 2 -7.91 4.49 10.81
N ARG A 3 -7.90 3.22 10.46
CA ARG A 3 -7.74 2.12 11.43
C ARG A 3 -6.94 0.97 10.82
N LEU A 4 -6.54 0.02 11.65
CA LEU A 4 -5.85 -1.18 11.17
C LEU A 4 -6.74 -1.98 10.22
N MET A 5 -6.12 -2.50 9.17
CA MET A 5 -6.76 -3.40 8.21
C MET A 5 -6.86 -4.80 8.81
N THR A 6 -7.97 -5.46 8.60
CA THR A 6 -8.14 -6.88 8.92
C THR A 6 -8.54 -7.64 7.66
N VAL A 7 -8.53 -8.96 7.72
CA VAL A 7 -8.90 -9.77 6.55
C VAL A 7 -10.37 -9.58 6.17
N GLU A 8 -11.22 -9.18 7.11
CA GLU A 8 -12.62 -8.86 6.82
C GLU A 8 -12.78 -7.66 5.88
N ASP A 9 -11.77 -6.83 5.79
CA ASP A 9 -11.78 -5.68 4.87
C ASP A 9 -11.45 -6.08 3.43
N TYR A 10 -10.99 -7.30 3.20
CA TYR A 10 -10.41 -7.69 1.92
C TYR A 10 -11.32 -7.42 0.73
N ASP A 11 -12.59 -7.78 0.80
CA ASP A 11 -13.49 -7.61 -0.36
C ASP A 11 -13.63 -6.14 -0.76
N GLN A 12 -13.77 -5.25 0.22
CA GLN A 12 -13.84 -3.81 -0.05
C GLN A 12 -12.51 -3.25 -0.53
N VAL A 13 -11.41 -3.70 0.07
CA VAL A 13 -10.06 -3.26 -0.33
C VAL A 13 -9.77 -3.70 -1.76
N ARG A 14 -10.08 -4.95 -2.10
CA ARG A 14 -9.88 -5.43 -3.47
C ARG A 14 -10.75 -4.65 -4.47
N ALA A 15 -12.01 -4.40 -4.12
CA ALA A 15 -12.88 -3.60 -4.97
C ALA A 15 -12.31 -2.20 -5.20
N LEU A 16 -11.74 -1.59 -4.16
CA LEU A 16 -11.06 -0.31 -4.29
C LEU A 16 -9.85 -0.40 -5.23
N TRP A 17 -9.00 -1.40 -5.05
CA TRP A 17 -7.83 -1.58 -5.93
C TRP A 17 -8.24 -1.65 -7.41
N MET A 18 -9.34 -2.34 -7.69
CA MET A 18 -9.80 -2.51 -9.07
C MET A 18 -10.29 -1.22 -9.71
N THR A 19 -10.56 -0.18 -8.93
CA THR A 19 -10.96 1.13 -9.46
C THR A 19 -9.79 2.05 -9.76
N ILE A 20 -8.58 1.68 -9.32
CA ILE A 20 -7.40 2.55 -9.47
C ILE A 20 -6.71 2.24 -10.79
N LYS A 21 -6.72 3.20 -11.70
CA LYS A 21 -6.07 3.05 -13.00
C LYS A 21 -4.57 2.89 -12.84
N GLY A 22 -4.00 1.98 -13.61
CA GLY A 22 -2.57 1.73 -13.60
C GLY A 22 -2.06 0.88 -12.45
N PHE A 23 -2.93 0.44 -11.53
CA PHE A 23 -2.54 -0.50 -10.48
C PHE A 23 -2.20 -1.84 -11.10
N ALA A 24 -1.10 -2.42 -10.65
CA ALA A 24 -0.70 -3.79 -11.01
C ALA A 24 -1.22 -4.72 -9.92
N ILE A 25 -2.14 -5.59 -10.28
CA ILE A 25 -2.72 -6.58 -9.35
C ILE A 25 -2.09 -7.93 -9.66
N ARG A 26 -1.62 -8.62 -8.62
CA ARG A 26 -0.99 -9.94 -8.77
C ARG A 26 -1.94 -11.03 -8.29
N SER A 27 -2.08 -12.09 -9.09
CA SER A 27 -3.11 -13.11 -8.88
C SER A 27 -2.99 -13.84 -7.55
N ILE A 28 -1.77 -14.08 -7.06
CA ILE A 28 -1.53 -14.80 -5.81
C ILE A 28 -1.33 -13.85 -4.64
N ASP A 29 -0.41 -12.89 -4.79
CA ASP A 29 -0.11 -11.96 -3.70
C ASP A 29 -1.33 -11.15 -3.28
N ASP A 30 -2.16 -10.77 -4.23
CA ASP A 30 -3.34 -9.92 -3.97
C ASP A 30 -4.63 -10.71 -3.83
N SER A 31 -4.55 -12.05 -3.76
CA SER A 31 -5.67 -12.89 -3.39
C SER A 31 -6.01 -12.72 -1.90
N ARG A 32 -7.19 -13.17 -1.50
CA ARG A 32 -7.57 -13.17 -0.07
C ARG A 32 -6.52 -13.90 0.78
N GLU A 33 -6.07 -15.06 0.32
CA GLU A 33 -5.05 -15.84 1.04
C GLU A 33 -3.72 -15.11 1.12
N GLY A 34 -3.30 -14.46 0.04
CA GLY A 34 -2.06 -13.70 0.00
C GLY A 34 -2.08 -12.51 0.94
N VAL A 35 -3.17 -11.77 0.94
CA VAL A 35 -3.35 -10.61 1.84
C VAL A 35 -3.44 -11.08 3.29
N GLU A 36 -4.19 -12.14 3.57
CA GLU A 36 -4.29 -12.69 4.92
C GLU A 36 -2.92 -13.09 5.46
N ARG A 37 -2.10 -13.76 4.63
CA ARG A 37 -0.74 -14.13 5.01
C ARG A 37 0.11 -12.91 5.34
N PHE A 38 -0.01 -11.86 4.54
CA PHE A 38 0.71 -10.61 4.75
C PHE A 38 0.29 -9.95 6.08
N LEU A 39 -1.02 -9.89 6.34
CA LEU A 39 -1.53 -9.30 7.57
C LEU A 39 -1.17 -10.12 8.82
N ARG A 40 -1.10 -11.44 8.70
CA ARG A 40 -0.64 -12.29 9.82
C ARG A 40 0.81 -12.03 10.16
N ARG A 41 1.65 -11.84 9.14
CA ARG A 41 3.07 -11.52 9.35
C ARG A 41 3.26 -10.11 9.90
N ASN A 42 2.39 -9.19 9.50
CA ASN A 42 2.46 -7.77 9.86
C ASN A 42 1.11 -7.32 10.42
N PRO A 43 0.75 -7.73 11.66
CA PRO A 43 -0.61 -7.54 12.16
C PRO A 43 -0.97 -6.12 12.59
N THR A 44 0.01 -5.22 12.71
CA THR A 44 -0.21 -3.90 13.33
C THR A 44 0.14 -2.72 12.44
N THR A 45 0.40 -2.94 11.14
CA THR A 45 0.96 -1.87 10.31
C THR A 45 0.15 -1.50 9.07
N SER A 46 -0.68 -2.40 8.55
CA SER A 46 -1.53 -2.08 7.39
C SER A 46 -2.80 -1.37 7.83
N VAL A 47 -3.30 -0.46 6.99
CA VAL A 47 -4.44 0.41 7.35
C VAL A 47 -5.48 0.50 6.25
N VAL A 48 -6.69 0.84 6.67
CA VAL A 48 -7.76 1.30 5.79
C VAL A 48 -8.26 2.66 6.27
N ALA A 49 -8.74 3.46 5.35
CA ALA A 49 -9.49 4.67 5.64
C ALA A 49 -10.96 4.39 5.37
N VAL A 50 -11.81 4.74 6.31
CA VAL A 50 -13.25 4.48 6.24
C VAL A 50 -14.01 5.80 6.34
N GLU A 51 -14.90 6.05 5.38
CA GLU A 51 -15.82 7.19 5.37
C GLU A 51 -17.21 6.65 5.03
N ASP A 52 -18.23 7.09 5.80
CA ASP A 52 -19.61 6.64 5.58
C ASP A 52 -19.72 5.10 5.50
N GLU A 53 -19.03 4.42 6.40
CA GLU A 53 -19.00 2.95 6.49
C GLU A 53 -18.40 2.26 5.27
N LYS A 54 -17.72 3.00 4.41
CA LYS A 54 -17.11 2.49 3.18
C LYS A 54 -15.59 2.63 3.27
N VAL A 55 -14.86 1.61 2.82
CA VAL A 55 -13.41 1.70 2.67
C VAL A 55 -13.09 2.58 1.46
N VAL A 56 -12.44 3.71 1.72
CA VAL A 56 -12.10 4.70 0.68
C VAL A 56 -10.60 4.85 0.48
N GLY A 57 -9.80 4.19 1.29
CA GLY A 57 -8.35 4.16 1.13
C GLY A 57 -7.76 2.94 1.80
N ALA A 58 -6.57 2.55 1.36
CA ALA A 58 -5.87 1.40 1.91
C ALA A 58 -4.36 1.51 1.70
N ILE A 59 -3.61 0.94 2.62
CA ILE A 59 -2.15 0.75 2.50
C ILE A 59 -1.83 -0.61 3.08
N LEU A 60 -1.17 -1.46 2.29
CA LEU A 60 -0.48 -2.63 2.81
C LEU A 60 0.90 -2.17 3.29
N CYS A 61 1.14 -2.29 4.57
CA CYS A 61 2.39 -1.85 5.19
C CYS A 61 2.99 -3.00 5.98
N GLY A 62 4.23 -3.33 5.70
CA GLY A 62 4.90 -4.41 6.39
C GLY A 62 6.37 -4.13 6.60
N HIS A 63 7.04 -5.04 7.31
CA HIS A 63 8.47 -4.95 7.55
C HIS A 63 9.06 -6.35 7.73
N ASP A 64 10.36 -6.42 7.60
CA ASP A 64 11.12 -7.66 7.75
C ASP A 64 11.92 -7.70 9.08
N GLY A 65 11.60 -6.82 10.02
CA GLY A 65 12.35 -6.63 11.28
C GLY A 65 13.47 -5.60 11.15
N ARG A 66 13.71 -5.08 9.95
CA ARG A 66 14.78 -4.11 9.68
C ARG A 66 14.30 -2.93 8.86
N ARG A 67 13.59 -3.18 7.77
CA ARG A 67 13.08 -2.15 6.85
C ARG A 67 11.59 -2.34 6.65
N GLY A 68 10.89 -1.23 6.51
CA GLY A 68 9.48 -1.24 6.16
C GLY A 68 9.26 -1.05 4.67
N CYS A 69 8.10 -1.46 4.20
CA CYS A 69 7.69 -1.28 2.81
C CYS A 69 6.18 -1.04 2.72
N LEU A 70 5.78 -0.15 1.81
CA LEU A 70 4.38 0.11 1.51
C LEU A 70 4.02 -0.47 0.15
N TYR A 71 2.84 -1.09 0.08
CA TYR A 71 2.28 -1.63 -1.16
C TYR A 71 0.86 -1.11 -1.35
N HIS A 72 0.45 -0.93 -2.59
CA HIS A 72 -0.93 -0.59 -2.96
C HIS A 72 -1.51 0.57 -2.17
N VAL A 73 -0.74 1.65 -2.08
CA VAL A 73 -1.20 2.88 -1.44
C VAL A 73 -2.23 3.54 -2.36
N CYS A 74 -3.45 3.69 -1.89
CA CYS A 74 -4.50 4.26 -2.72
C CYS A 74 -5.59 4.94 -1.92
N VAL A 75 -6.23 5.91 -2.58
CA VAL A 75 -7.43 6.59 -2.10
C VAL A 75 -8.42 6.62 -3.27
N ASP A 76 -9.67 6.30 -2.98
CA ASP A 76 -10.75 6.40 -3.94
C ASP A 76 -10.71 7.80 -4.58
N PRO A 77 -10.70 7.90 -5.92
CA PRO A 77 -10.63 9.20 -6.60
C PRO A 77 -11.65 10.23 -6.12
N GLU A 78 -12.84 9.78 -5.73
CA GLU A 78 -13.88 10.69 -5.25
C GLU A 78 -13.62 11.23 -3.85
N TYR A 79 -12.65 10.66 -3.12
CA TYR A 79 -12.32 11.06 -1.76
C TYR A 79 -10.94 11.70 -1.67
N ARG A 80 -10.29 11.97 -2.80
CA ARG A 80 -8.97 12.60 -2.84
C ARG A 80 -9.04 14.07 -2.41
N ARG A 81 -7.88 14.64 -2.08
CA ARG A 81 -7.71 16.04 -1.64
C ARG A 81 -8.40 16.34 -0.31
N ARG A 82 -8.58 15.33 0.53
CA ARG A 82 -9.15 15.47 1.87
C ARG A 82 -8.16 15.12 2.97
N GLY A 83 -6.87 14.89 2.60
CA GLY A 83 -5.82 14.51 3.54
C GLY A 83 -5.85 13.05 3.97
N ILE A 84 -6.66 12.21 3.33
CA ILE A 84 -6.82 10.80 3.70
C ILE A 84 -5.51 10.02 3.47
N GLY A 85 -4.88 10.21 2.32
CA GLY A 85 -3.62 9.54 2.01
C GLY A 85 -2.54 9.89 3.01
N LYS A 86 -2.39 11.16 3.32
CA LYS A 86 -1.41 11.63 4.30
C LYS A 86 -1.68 11.04 5.68
N SER A 87 -2.95 11.01 6.11
CA SER A 87 -3.32 10.44 7.42
C SER A 87 -2.98 8.96 7.50
N MET A 88 -3.22 8.20 6.43
CA MET A 88 -2.87 6.78 6.38
C MET A 88 -1.36 6.59 6.47
N VAL A 89 -0.59 7.38 5.73
CA VAL A 89 0.88 7.29 5.76
C VAL A 89 1.42 7.58 7.16
N VAL A 90 0.91 8.62 7.80
CA VAL A 90 1.32 8.96 9.18
C VAL A 90 1.04 7.79 10.13
N PHE A 91 -0.13 7.18 10.01
CA PHE A 91 -0.47 6.02 10.85
C PHE A 91 0.54 4.88 10.63
N CYS A 92 0.86 4.56 9.38
CA CYS A 92 1.83 3.52 9.06
C CYS A 92 3.21 3.84 9.60
N MET A 93 3.65 5.11 9.47
CA MET A 93 4.96 5.52 9.99
C MET A 93 5.04 5.36 11.50
N ASP A 94 4.00 5.78 12.22
CA ASP A 94 3.96 5.62 13.67
C ASP A 94 3.95 4.14 14.08
N ALA A 95 3.20 3.30 13.36
CA ALA A 95 3.16 1.87 13.61
C ALA A 95 4.53 1.22 13.40
N LEU A 96 5.22 1.59 12.32
CA LEU A 96 6.56 1.05 12.04
C LEU A 96 7.59 1.52 13.09
N LYS A 97 7.49 2.74 13.57
CA LYS A 97 8.36 3.24 14.65
C LYS A 97 8.20 2.41 15.91
N LYS A 98 6.98 2.01 16.25
CA LYS A 98 6.72 1.13 17.39
C LYS A 98 7.38 -0.24 17.22
N GLU A 99 7.53 -0.71 15.98
CA GLU A 99 8.22 -1.95 15.66
C GLU A 99 9.74 -1.79 15.54
N LYS A 100 10.28 -0.61 15.90
CA LYS A 100 11.72 -0.29 15.84
C LYS A 100 12.27 -0.26 14.42
N VAL A 101 11.44 -0.03 13.44
CA VAL A 101 11.88 0.14 12.05
C VAL A 101 12.35 1.58 11.86
N ASN A 102 13.54 1.75 11.26
CA ASN A 102 14.17 3.06 11.12
C ASN A 102 14.08 3.64 9.71
N LYS A 103 13.63 2.86 8.73
CA LYS A 103 13.54 3.32 7.35
C LYS A 103 12.48 2.51 6.61
N VAL A 104 11.71 3.20 5.79
CA VAL A 104 10.65 2.61 4.98
C VAL A 104 10.84 3.02 3.53
N SER A 105 10.50 2.12 2.60
CA SER A 105 10.59 2.39 1.17
C SER A 105 9.31 1.96 0.47
N LEU A 106 9.17 2.42 -0.76
CA LEU A 106 8.13 1.95 -1.67
C LEU A 106 8.65 2.02 -3.09
N ILE A 107 7.96 1.32 -3.97
CA ILE A 107 8.27 1.32 -5.40
C ILE A 107 7.02 1.83 -6.11
N ALA A 108 7.21 2.83 -6.99
CA ALA A 108 6.13 3.38 -7.79
C ALA A 108 6.55 3.33 -9.25
N PHE A 109 5.59 3.02 -10.13
CA PHE A 109 5.87 3.08 -11.57
C PHE A 109 6.22 4.51 -11.96
N THR A 110 7.18 4.67 -12.85
CA THR A 110 7.61 6.00 -13.31
C THR A 110 6.46 6.77 -13.97
N LYS A 111 5.51 6.08 -14.57
CA LYS A 111 4.35 6.68 -15.25
C LYS A 111 3.22 7.07 -14.30
N ASN A 112 3.32 6.72 -13.03
CA ASN A 112 2.30 7.06 -12.03
C ASN A 112 2.51 8.50 -11.54
N ASP A 113 2.12 9.47 -12.36
CA ASP A 113 2.34 10.88 -12.06
C ASP A 113 1.65 11.33 -10.76
N VAL A 114 0.43 10.88 -10.55
CA VAL A 114 -0.35 11.22 -9.34
C VAL A 114 0.34 10.69 -8.09
N GLY A 115 0.74 9.43 -8.11
CA GLY A 115 1.43 8.80 -6.99
C GLY A 115 2.78 9.45 -6.71
N ASN A 116 3.58 9.65 -7.76
CA ASN A 116 4.90 10.26 -7.59
C ASN A 116 4.79 11.69 -7.05
N ALA A 117 3.83 12.49 -7.54
CA ALA A 117 3.59 13.82 -7.01
C ALA A 117 3.20 13.79 -5.53
N PHE A 118 2.39 12.82 -5.12
CA PHE A 118 2.01 12.64 -3.73
C PHE A 118 3.23 12.40 -2.84
N TRP A 119 4.11 11.47 -3.23
CA TRP A 119 5.29 11.15 -2.43
C TRP A 119 6.25 12.32 -2.29
N HIS A 120 6.44 13.09 -3.36
CA HIS A 120 7.21 14.33 -3.28
C HIS A 120 6.56 15.33 -2.33
N SER A 121 5.23 15.47 -2.39
CA SER A 121 4.51 16.45 -1.57
C SER A 121 4.57 16.15 -0.07
N VAL A 122 4.67 14.89 0.31
CA VAL A 122 4.77 14.49 1.72
C VAL A 122 6.21 14.28 2.19
N GLY A 123 7.18 14.68 1.37
CA GLY A 123 8.59 14.74 1.79
C GLY A 123 9.39 13.48 1.60
N TRP A 124 8.88 12.50 0.85
CA TRP A 124 9.66 11.29 0.56
C TRP A 124 10.67 11.59 -0.55
N LYS A 125 11.84 10.99 -0.43
CA LYS A 125 12.96 11.24 -1.35
C LYS A 125 13.06 10.15 -2.40
N GLN A 126 13.01 10.56 -3.66
CA GLN A 126 13.30 9.66 -4.77
C GLN A 126 14.81 9.40 -4.82
N ARG A 127 15.20 8.13 -4.88
CA ARG A 127 16.61 7.72 -4.94
C ARG A 127 16.99 7.51 -6.40
N GLU A 128 18.04 8.22 -6.83
CA GLU A 128 18.57 8.10 -8.19
C GLU A 128 19.93 7.38 -8.20
N ASP A 129 20.44 7.08 -7.00
CA ASP A 129 21.75 6.45 -6.80
C ASP A 129 21.65 4.93 -6.61
N LEU A 130 20.44 4.36 -6.73
CA LEU A 130 20.21 2.94 -6.53
C LEU A 130 19.72 2.29 -7.80
N ASN A 131 20.13 1.05 -8.00
CA ASN A 131 19.54 0.17 -8.98
C ASN A 131 18.58 -0.78 -8.25
N TYR A 132 17.44 -1.02 -8.84
CA TYR A 132 16.47 -1.97 -8.32
C TYR A 132 16.59 -3.30 -9.09
N TYR A 133 16.70 -4.39 -8.35
CA TYR A 133 16.76 -5.73 -8.94
C TYR A 133 15.65 -6.57 -8.34
N ASP A 134 14.92 -7.29 -9.18
CA ASP A 134 13.96 -8.28 -8.70
C ASP A 134 14.15 -9.62 -9.40
N PHE A 135 13.56 -10.66 -8.84
CA PHE A 135 13.61 -11.99 -9.40
C PHE A 135 12.30 -12.70 -9.06
N VAL A 136 11.59 -13.18 -10.08
CA VAL A 136 10.32 -13.86 -9.91
C VAL A 136 10.55 -15.28 -9.42
N LEU A 137 10.02 -15.64 -8.27
CA LEU A 137 10.12 -16.99 -7.70
C LEU A 137 8.98 -17.91 -8.14
N ASN A 138 7.81 -17.34 -8.43
CA ASN A 138 6.64 -18.10 -8.85
C ASN A 138 5.97 -17.41 -10.04
N SER A 139 6.13 -18.01 -11.23
CA SER A 139 5.57 -17.46 -12.47
C SER A 139 4.05 -17.54 -12.55
N GLU A 140 3.40 -18.27 -11.63
CA GLU A 140 1.94 -18.34 -11.57
C GLU A 140 1.33 -17.11 -10.87
N ASN A 141 2.15 -16.29 -10.21
CA ASN A 141 1.72 -15.03 -9.63
C ASN A 141 1.66 -13.98 -10.74
N ILE A 142 0.55 -13.96 -11.45
CA ILE A 142 0.40 -13.19 -12.70
C ILE A 142 0.03 -11.74 -12.40
N GLU A 143 0.79 -10.82 -13.00
CA GLU A 143 0.55 -9.40 -12.90
C GLU A 143 -0.40 -8.94 -14.00
N ALA A 144 -1.43 -8.19 -13.63
CA ALA A 144 -2.35 -7.57 -14.56
C ALA A 144 -2.56 -6.10 -14.16
N PHE A 145 -2.54 -5.21 -15.16
CA PHE A 145 -2.72 -3.79 -14.93
C PHE A 145 -4.17 -3.39 -15.15
N ASN A 146 -4.69 -2.54 -14.27
CA ASN A 146 -5.99 -1.91 -14.46
C ASN A 146 -5.90 -0.88 -15.58
N LYS A 147 -6.87 -0.91 -16.47
CA LYS A 147 -6.91 0.01 -17.63
C LYS A 147 -7.77 1.22 -17.35
#